data_4243689d1073d2e79a701b3e77b2fd5b
#
_entry.id   4243689d1073d2e79a701b3e77b2fd5b
#
_cell.length_a   1.000
_cell.length_b   1.000
_cell.length_c   1.000
_cell.angle_alpha   90.00
_cell.angle_beta   90.00
_cell.angle_gamma   90.00
#
_symmetry.space_group_name_H-M   'P 1'
#
loop_
_entity.id
_entity.type
_entity.pdbx_description
1 polymer ?
#
loop_
_entity_poly.entity_id
_entity_poly.type
_entity_poly.pdbx_seq_one_letter_code
_entity_poly.pdbx_strand_id
1 'polypeptide(L)'
;VKEAVKLNTMILLNEKYGITEKEFMRAEIEITPAYKSRDVGFDRSMVGGYGHDDRVDAYPALMAEIETKNPAYTTVCVLTDKEEIGSDGVTGMQSMYAFHFMQELCRAAGQDDILAFRHSVCLSADVTAAYDPTWASAFEPMNGTYAGRGVAIFKYTGGGSKGSASDACAELVGDITRMLDNGSVAWQIGELGRLDLGGGGTIAKYVANRGIPVLDIGVPVLSMHSPFEVIHKTD
;
A
#
# COMPACT_ATOMS: atom_id res chain seq x y z
N VAL A 1 22.10 -38.39 -11.63
CA VAL A 1 22.34 -37.00 -11.97
C VAL A 1 21.44 -36.03 -11.16
N LYS A 2 21.43 -36.17 -9.83
CA LYS A 2 20.62 -35.27 -8.96
C LYS A 2 21.06 -33.81 -9.03
N GLU A 3 22.26 -33.51 -9.49
CA GLU A 3 22.82 -32.15 -9.49
C GLU A 3 22.91 -31.50 -10.88
N ALA A 4 22.47 -32.17 -11.94
CA ALA A 4 22.61 -31.62 -13.29
C ALA A 4 21.78 -30.34 -13.50
N VAL A 5 20.61 -30.26 -12.90
CA VAL A 5 19.77 -29.06 -13.01
C VAL A 5 20.43 -27.88 -12.29
N LYS A 6 20.91 -28.10 -11.08
CA LYS A 6 21.67 -27.08 -10.32
C LYS A 6 22.88 -26.61 -11.09
N LEU A 7 23.70 -27.55 -11.56
CA LEU A 7 24.92 -27.24 -12.30
C LEU A 7 24.62 -26.44 -13.58
N ASN A 8 23.64 -26.86 -14.37
CA ASN A 8 23.24 -26.14 -15.58
C ASN A 8 22.73 -24.76 -15.29
N THR A 9 21.91 -24.58 -14.22
CA THR A 9 21.44 -23.28 -13.80
C THR A 9 22.61 -22.37 -13.41
N MET A 10 23.57 -22.89 -12.66
CA MET A 10 24.74 -22.09 -12.26
C MET A 10 25.65 -21.75 -13.46
N ILE A 11 25.79 -22.65 -14.43
CA ILE A 11 26.51 -22.36 -15.68
C ILE A 11 25.80 -21.21 -16.44
N LEU A 12 24.48 -21.28 -16.62
CA LEU A 12 23.74 -20.25 -17.30
C LEU A 12 23.84 -18.87 -16.60
N LEU A 13 23.76 -18.84 -15.28
CA LEU A 13 23.93 -17.63 -14.49
C LEU A 13 25.33 -17.05 -14.60
N ASN A 14 26.36 -17.94 -14.60
CA ASN A 14 27.73 -17.52 -14.76
C ASN A 14 28.00 -16.96 -16.18
N GLU A 15 27.59 -17.70 -17.22
CA GLU A 15 27.77 -17.25 -18.60
C GLU A 15 27.05 -15.94 -18.92
N LYS A 16 25.86 -15.77 -18.37
CA LYS A 16 25.02 -14.61 -18.68
C LYS A 16 25.32 -13.37 -17.82
N TYR A 17 25.64 -13.57 -16.54
CA TYR A 17 25.75 -12.49 -15.56
C TYR A 17 27.08 -12.50 -14.78
N GLY A 18 27.97 -13.47 -15.00
CA GLY A 18 29.21 -13.61 -14.24
C GLY A 18 29.03 -14.09 -12.79
N ILE A 19 27.83 -14.52 -12.42
CA ILE A 19 27.49 -14.91 -11.04
C ILE A 19 28.05 -16.28 -10.71
N THR A 20 28.78 -16.40 -9.60
CA THR A 20 29.25 -17.66 -9.03
C THR A 20 28.27 -18.25 -8.04
N GLU A 21 28.38 -19.53 -7.70
CA GLU A 21 27.54 -20.16 -6.67
C GLU A 21 27.63 -19.44 -5.33
N LYS A 22 28.81 -18.99 -4.94
CA LYS A 22 29.05 -18.26 -3.69
C LYS A 22 28.31 -16.90 -3.66
N GLU A 23 28.22 -16.22 -4.79
CA GLU A 23 27.49 -14.97 -4.92
C GLU A 23 25.99 -15.22 -4.94
N PHE A 24 25.54 -16.25 -5.65
CA PHE A 24 24.13 -16.64 -5.69
C PHE A 24 23.59 -17.02 -4.31
N MET A 25 24.38 -17.70 -3.47
CA MET A 25 23.96 -18.07 -2.10
C MET A 25 23.65 -16.90 -1.18
N ARG A 26 24.13 -15.70 -1.50
CA ARG A 26 23.91 -14.47 -0.70
C ARG A 26 23.09 -13.41 -1.44
N ALA A 27 22.60 -13.74 -2.62
CA ALA A 27 21.80 -12.83 -3.44
C ALA A 27 20.37 -12.74 -2.92
N GLU A 28 19.78 -11.56 -3.00
CA GLU A 28 18.34 -11.39 -2.98
C GLU A 28 17.80 -11.66 -4.38
N ILE A 29 16.75 -12.46 -4.47
CA ILE A 29 16.21 -12.92 -5.76
C ILE A 29 14.71 -12.65 -5.75
N GLU A 30 14.26 -11.83 -6.69
CA GLU A 30 12.86 -11.58 -6.95
C GLU A 30 12.43 -12.25 -8.25
N ILE A 31 11.32 -12.98 -8.20
CA ILE A 31 10.75 -13.64 -9.38
C ILE A 31 9.38 -12.99 -9.63
N THR A 32 9.30 -12.19 -10.67
CA THR A 32 8.11 -11.42 -11.03
C THR A 32 7.62 -11.76 -12.43
N PRO A 33 6.32 -11.59 -12.73
CA PRO A 33 5.81 -11.71 -14.09
C PRO A 33 6.47 -10.73 -15.05
N ALA A 34 6.80 -11.18 -16.25
CA ALA A 34 7.53 -10.38 -17.25
C ALA A 34 6.63 -9.69 -18.29
N TYR A 35 5.32 -9.86 -18.21
CA TYR A 35 4.39 -9.21 -19.15
C TYR A 35 4.13 -7.76 -18.76
N LYS A 36 3.68 -6.99 -19.75
CA LYS A 36 3.33 -5.58 -19.57
C LYS A 36 1.88 -5.43 -19.15
N SER A 37 1.58 -4.34 -18.44
CA SER A 37 0.21 -3.91 -18.19
C SER A 37 -0.54 -3.68 -19.51
N ARG A 38 -1.85 -3.92 -19.49
CA ARG A 38 -2.72 -3.75 -20.66
C ARG A 38 -4.13 -3.32 -20.28
N ASP A 39 -4.82 -2.73 -21.21
CA ASP A 39 -6.24 -2.42 -21.07
C ASP A 39 -7.08 -3.68 -20.90
N VAL A 40 -8.10 -3.59 -20.03
CA VAL A 40 -9.08 -4.63 -19.75
C VAL A 40 -10.48 -4.06 -19.93
N GLY A 41 -11.41 -4.91 -20.38
CA GLY A 41 -12.79 -4.55 -20.69
C GLY A 41 -12.98 -4.14 -22.17
N PHE A 42 -14.21 -4.26 -22.66
CA PHE A 42 -14.56 -3.85 -24.03
C PHE A 42 -14.37 -2.34 -24.27
N ASP A 43 -14.63 -1.56 -23.25
CA ASP A 43 -14.47 -0.10 -23.25
C ASP A 43 -13.06 0.36 -22.82
N ARG A 44 -12.19 -0.59 -22.45
CA ARG A 44 -10.83 -0.32 -21.94
C ARG A 44 -10.82 0.58 -20.73
N SER A 45 -11.85 0.51 -19.90
CA SER A 45 -11.98 1.31 -18.68
C SER A 45 -11.06 0.84 -17.56
N MET A 46 -10.54 -0.39 -17.66
CA MET A 46 -9.67 -0.99 -16.65
C MET A 46 -8.24 -1.21 -17.15
N VAL A 47 -7.31 -1.36 -16.23
CA VAL A 47 -5.93 -1.74 -16.48
C VAL A 47 -5.59 -3.00 -15.69
N GLY A 48 -5.05 -3.99 -16.39
CA GLY A 48 -4.55 -5.21 -15.76
C GLY A 48 -3.04 -5.30 -15.84
N GLY A 49 -2.40 -5.71 -14.76
CA GLY A 49 -0.95 -5.85 -14.65
C GLY A 49 -0.54 -6.54 -13.37
N TYR A 50 0.75 -6.71 -13.18
CA TYR A 50 1.32 -7.21 -11.94
C TYR A 50 1.73 -6.06 -11.03
N GLY A 51 1.41 -6.19 -9.74
CA GLY A 51 1.86 -5.28 -8.68
C GLY A 51 1.14 -3.92 -8.73
N HIS A 52 -0.15 -3.88 -9.04
CA HIS A 52 -0.98 -2.75 -8.67
C HIS A 52 -0.94 -2.56 -7.15
N ASP A 53 -0.98 -3.67 -6.45
CA ASP A 53 -0.68 -3.75 -5.04
C ASP A 53 0.85 -3.69 -4.81
N ASP A 54 1.45 -2.62 -4.27
CA ASP A 54 0.78 -1.33 -3.97
C ASP A 54 1.37 -0.17 -4.78
N ARG A 55 1.80 -0.42 -6.02
CA ARG A 55 2.39 0.64 -6.87
C ARG A 55 1.38 1.69 -7.32
N VAL A 56 0.11 1.33 -7.37
CA VAL A 56 -0.94 2.26 -7.79
C VAL A 56 -1.16 3.37 -6.77
N ASP A 57 -0.95 3.09 -5.49
CA ASP A 57 -1.06 4.08 -4.42
C ASP A 57 0.30 4.70 -4.06
N ALA A 58 1.39 3.93 -4.12
CA ALA A 58 2.74 4.42 -3.87
C ALA A 58 3.19 5.50 -4.89
N TYR A 59 2.85 5.32 -6.18
CA TYR A 59 3.22 6.29 -7.21
C TYR A 59 2.57 7.67 -7.03
N PRO A 60 1.24 7.81 -6.87
CA PRO A 60 0.63 9.11 -6.62
C PRO A 60 1.06 9.73 -5.28
N ALA A 61 1.32 8.94 -4.25
CA ALA A 61 1.87 9.46 -2.99
C ALA A 61 3.24 10.12 -3.20
N LEU A 62 4.13 9.45 -3.95
CA LEU A 62 5.44 10.01 -4.30
C LEU A 62 5.30 11.25 -5.19
N MET A 63 4.41 11.23 -6.18
CA MET A 63 4.20 12.36 -7.08
C MET A 63 3.62 13.57 -6.35
N ALA A 64 2.70 13.36 -5.43
CA ALA A 64 2.17 14.42 -4.58
C ALA A 64 3.27 15.12 -3.79
N GLU A 65 4.22 14.36 -3.23
CA GLU A 65 5.39 14.93 -2.53
C GLU A 65 6.27 15.75 -3.47
N ILE A 66 6.60 15.22 -4.65
CA ILE A 66 7.47 15.89 -5.64
C ILE A 66 6.83 17.16 -6.20
N GLU A 67 5.52 17.15 -6.44
CA GLU A 67 4.78 18.25 -7.08
C GLU A 67 4.38 19.33 -6.08
N THR A 68 4.31 19.03 -4.80
CA THR A 68 3.95 20.01 -3.76
C THR A 68 4.98 21.14 -3.69
N LYS A 69 4.52 22.37 -3.87
CA LYS A 69 5.37 23.58 -3.83
C LYS A 69 5.00 24.45 -2.66
N ASN A 70 5.99 24.86 -1.87
CA ASN A 70 5.82 25.75 -0.72
C ASN A 70 4.71 25.28 0.24
N PRO A 71 4.75 24.03 0.73
CA PRO A 71 3.72 23.51 1.63
C PRO A 71 3.67 24.33 2.92
N ALA A 72 2.47 24.49 3.48
CA ALA A 72 2.28 25.17 4.77
C ALA A 72 2.90 24.39 5.96
N TYR A 73 2.99 23.08 5.79
CA TYR A 73 3.59 22.16 6.77
C TYR A 73 4.61 21.27 6.06
N THR A 74 5.57 20.74 6.81
CA THR A 74 6.50 19.75 6.28
C THR A 74 5.74 18.50 5.83
N THR A 75 5.97 18.06 4.60
CA THR A 75 5.44 16.82 4.04
C THR A 75 6.54 15.77 4.01
N VAL A 76 6.17 14.51 4.18
CA VAL A 76 7.08 13.37 4.13
C VAL A 76 6.37 12.20 3.48
N CYS A 77 6.88 11.74 2.35
CA CYS A 77 6.46 10.49 1.73
C CYS A 77 7.38 9.36 2.20
N VAL A 78 6.80 8.30 2.75
CA VAL A 78 7.55 7.12 3.22
C VAL A 78 7.06 5.92 2.43
N LEU A 79 7.92 5.34 1.60
CA LEU A 79 7.66 4.09 0.90
C LEU A 79 8.30 2.96 1.72
N THR A 80 7.46 2.10 2.26
CA THR A 80 7.90 1.00 3.14
C THR A 80 8.03 -0.30 2.36
N ASP A 81 8.88 -1.18 2.85
CA ASP A 81 9.05 -2.54 2.37
C ASP A 81 8.36 -3.53 3.32
N LYS A 82 8.15 -4.76 2.87
CA LYS A 82 7.71 -5.89 3.69
C LYS A 82 6.30 -5.77 4.29
N GLU A 83 5.43 -4.96 3.71
CA GLU A 83 4.06 -4.84 4.17
C GLU A 83 3.37 -6.21 4.19
N GLU A 84 3.44 -6.96 3.11
CA GLU A 84 2.79 -8.25 2.86
C GLU A 84 3.24 -9.40 3.78
N ILE A 85 4.38 -9.24 4.43
CA ILE A 85 4.91 -10.22 5.37
C ILE A 85 4.87 -9.75 6.82
N GLY A 86 4.07 -8.70 7.11
CA GLY A 86 3.83 -8.18 8.45
C GLY A 86 4.66 -6.98 8.84
N SER A 87 5.30 -6.29 7.90
CA SER A 87 6.11 -5.08 8.14
C SER A 87 7.30 -5.27 9.09
N ASP A 88 7.79 -6.49 9.24
CA ASP A 88 8.94 -6.81 10.07
C ASP A 88 10.28 -6.44 9.37
N GLY A 89 11.33 -6.30 10.18
CA GLY A 89 12.67 -5.98 9.69
C GLY A 89 12.95 -4.47 9.61
N VAL A 90 14.19 -4.14 9.22
CA VAL A 90 14.70 -2.74 9.29
C VAL A 90 13.96 -1.81 8.33
N THR A 91 13.53 -2.30 7.19
CA THR A 91 12.84 -1.53 6.14
C THR A 91 11.30 -1.58 6.24
N GLY A 92 10.76 -2.43 7.11
CA GLY A 92 9.32 -2.51 7.38
C GLY A 92 8.85 -1.43 8.35
N MET A 93 7.57 -1.10 8.33
CA MET A 93 7.01 -0.01 9.14
C MET A 93 7.00 -0.29 10.65
N GLN A 94 7.22 -1.53 11.09
CA GLN A 94 7.41 -1.84 12.51
C GLN A 94 8.73 -1.28 13.06
N SER A 95 9.72 -1.07 12.19
CA SER A 95 10.99 -0.50 12.62
C SER A 95 10.88 0.97 13.00
N MET A 96 11.87 1.44 13.75
CA MET A 96 11.98 2.86 14.09
C MET A 96 12.66 3.70 12.99
N TYR A 97 13.06 3.09 11.87
CA TYR A 97 13.90 3.75 10.87
C TYR A 97 13.26 5.04 10.32
N ALA A 98 12.01 4.94 9.83
CA ALA A 98 11.28 6.11 9.33
C ALA A 98 11.04 7.17 10.43
N PHE A 99 10.74 6.72 11.65
CA PHE A 99 10.55 7.65 12.78
C PHE A 99 11.83 8.33 13.20
N HIS A 100 12.96 7.62 13.23
CA HIS A 100 14.26 8.25 13.49
C HIS A 100 14.60 9.30 12.43
N PHE A 101 14.33 9.00 11.16
CA PHE A 101 14.51 9.99 10.09
C PHE A 101 13.64 11.25 10.33
N MET A 102 12.38 11.09 10.67
CA MET A 102 11.50 12.22 10.99
C MET A 102 11.97 12.99 12.22
N GLN A 103 12.48 12.31 13.24
CA GLN A 103 13.09 12.95 14.41
C GLN A 103 14.34 13.75 14.06
N GLU A 104 15.16 13.25 13.12
CA GLU A 104 16.32 14.01 12.62
C GLU A 104 15.89 15.26 11.86
N LEU A 105 14.81 15.20 11.06
CA LEU A 105 14.23 16.37 10.41
C LEU A 105 13.74 17.40 11.45
N CYS A 106 13.01 16.96 12.47
CA CYS A 106 12.58 17.85 13.57
C CYS A 106 13.76 18.52 14.23
N ARG A 107 14.81 17.77 14.55
CA ARG A 107 16.03 18.31 15.17
C ARG A 107 16.73 19.31 14.26
N ALA A 108 16.83 19.02 12.96
CA ALA A 108 17.42 19.93 11.98
C ALA A 108 16.61 21.24 11.84
N ALA A 109 15.29 21.17 12.00
CA ALA A 109 14.39 22.31 12.00
C ALA A 109 14.28 23.02 13.36
N GLY A 110 14.95 22.55 14.41
CA GLY A 110 14.85 23.11 15.76
C GLY A 110 13.47 22.89 16.41
N GLN A 111 12.78 21.84 16.04
CA GLN A 111 11.43 21.50 16.51
C GLN A 111 11.46 20.33 17.50
N ASP A 112 10.48 20.29 18.39
CA ASP A 112 10.24 19.17 19.29
C ASP A 112 9.54 18.02 18.52
N ASP A 113 10.15 16.85 18.50
CA ASP A 113 9.65 15.69 17.74
C ASP A 113 8.35 15.12 18.32
N ILE A 114 8.16 15.16 19.64
CA ILE A 114 6.93 14.69 20.28
C ILE A 114 5.75 15.59 19.87
N LEU A 115 5.97 16.92 19.91
CA LEU A 115 4.95 17.87 19.49
C LEU A 115 4.68 17.76 17.99
N ALA A 116 5.74 17.60 17.17
CA ALA A 116 5.59 17.40 15.73
C ALA A 116 4.73 16.17 15.42
N PHE A 117 4.98 15.04 16.04
CA PHE A 117 4.20 13.81 15.82
C PHE A 117 2.75 13.95 16.26
N ARG A 118 2.50 14.61 17.40
CA ARG A 118 1.13 14.87 17.89
C ARG A 118 0.31 15.80 17.00
N HIS A 119 0.96 16.65 16.23
CA HIS A 119 0.34 17.57 15.28
C HIS A 119 0.42 17.09 13.82
N SER A 120 1.02 15.93 13.60
CA SER A 120 1.07 15.30 12.28
C SER A 120 -0.20 14.52 11.99
N VAL A 121 -0.47 14.32 10.71
CA VAL A 121 -1.51 13.43 10.18
C VAL A 121 -0.88 12.56 9.12
N CYS A 122 -1.29 11.31 9.05
CA CYS A 122 -0.82 10.37 8.02
C CYS A 122 -2.01 9.89 7.17
N LEU A 123 -1.80 9.84 5.87
CA LEU A 123 -2.58 9.00 4.96
C LEU A 123 -1.78 7.75 4.70
N SER A 124 -2.35 6.60 5.06
CA SER A 124 -1.78 5.29 4.77
C SER A 124 -2.39 4.84 3.45
N ALA A 125 -1.59 4.91 2.40
CA ALA A 125 -2.02 4.56 1.05
C ALA A 125 -1.75 3.08 0.81
N ASP A 126 -2.81 2.33 0.52
CA ASP A 126 -2.77 0.89 0.27
C ASP A 126 -4.04 0.44 -0.45
N VAL A 127 -3.92 -0.45 -1.42
CA VAL A 127 -5.06 -0.95 -2.19
C VAL A 127 -6.07 -1.67 -1.31
N THR A 128 -7.28 -1.82 -1.83
CA THR A 128 -8.32 -2.62 -1.19
C THR A 128 -8.95 -3.59 -2.17
N ALA A 129 -9.55 -4.66 -1.66
CA ALA A 129 -10.26 -5.62 -2.51
C ALA A 129 -11.57 -5.01 -3.05
N ALA A 130 -11.66 -4.85 -4.36
CA ALA A 130 -12.91 -4.53 -5.02
C ALA A 130 -13.89 -5.70 -4.91
N TYR A 131 -15.18 -5.40 -4.75
CA TYR A 131 -16.23 -6.41 -4.74
C TYR A 131 -16.17 -7.27 -6.01
N ASP A 132 -15.98 -8.57 -5.84
CA ASP A 132 -15.97 -9.55 -6.92
C ASP A 132 -17.25 -10.41 -6.87
N PRO A 133 -18.14 -10.29 -7.87
CA PRO A 133 -19.36 -11.09 -7.90
C PRO A 133 -19.12 -12.60 -8.07
N THR A 134 -17.96 -13.02 -8.55
CA THR A 134 -17.59 -14.46 -8.62
C THR A 134 -17.31 -15.05 -7.25
N TRP A 135 -16.93 -14.22 -6.29
CA TRP A 135 -16.65 -14.59 -4.91
C TRP A 135 -17.46 -13.78 -3.90
N ALA A 136 -18.73 -13.52 -4.23
CA ALA A 136 -19.63 -12.68 -3.44
C ALA A 136 -19.68 -13.05 -1.94
N SER A 137 -19.46 -14.32 -1.59
CA SER A 137 -19.44 -14.78 -0.20
C SER A 137 -18.27 -14.27 0.62
N ALA A 138 -17.20 -13.76 -0.03
CA ALA A 138 -16.04 -13.17 0.64
C ALA A 138 -16.27 -11.69 1.02
N PHE A 139 -17.37 -11.09 0.57
CA PHE A 139 -17.66 -9.67 0.74
C PHE A 139 -18.96 -9.44 1.50
N GLU A 140 -19.06 -8.25 2.08
CA GLU A 140 -20.32 -7.67 2.54
C GLU A 140 -20.75 -6.60 1.54
N PRO A 141 -21.79 -6.82 0.73
CA PRO A 141 -22.13 -5.91 -0.38
C PRO A 141 -22.43 -4.47 0.05
N MET A 142 -22.91 -4.28 1.28
CA MET A 142 -23.20 -2.93 1.79
C MET A 142 -21.96 -2.16 2.26
N ASN A 143 -20.87 -2.89 2.57
CA ASN A 143 -19.65 -2.30 3.09
C ASN A 143 -18.45 -2.52 2.16
N GLY A 144 -18.62 -3.28 1.09
CA GLY A 144 -17.58 -3.53 0.10
C GLY A 144 -17.32 -2.32 -0.79
N THR A 145 -16.11 -2.20 -1.27
CA THR A 145 -15.71 -1.19 -2.26
C THR A 145 -15.92 -1.73 -3.68
N TYR A 146 -16.13 -0.85 -4.63
CA TYR A 146 -16.42 -1.20 -6.01
C TYR A 146 -15.48 -0.48 -6.96
N ALA A 147 -14.91 -1.20 -7.90
CA ALA A 147 -14.13 -0.62 -8.98
C ALA A 147 -14.97 0.37 -9.80
N GLY A 148 -14.38 1.51 -10.18
CA GLY A 148 -15.04 2.57 -10.92
C GLY A 148 -15.90 3.52 -10.07
N ARG A 149 -15.75 3.51 -8.76
CA ARG A 149 -16.46 4.41 -7.84
C ARG A 149 -15.55 5.38 -7.08
N GLY A 150 -14.33 5.46 -7.50
CA GLY A 150 -13.34 6.35 -6.89
C GLY A 150 -12.56 5.68 -5.75
N VAL A 151 -11.61 6.44 -5.22
CA VAL A 151 -10.72 5.99 -4.16
C VAL A 151 -11.50 5.58 -2.91
N ALA A 152 -11.08 4.51 -2.27
CA ALA A 152 -11.72 3.98 -1.07
C ALA A 152 -11.10 4.59 0.19
N ILE A 153 -11.93 4.88 1.17
CA ILE A 153 -11.54 5.36 2.50
C ILE A 153 -11.94 4.31 3.53
N PHE A 154 -11.02 3.94 4.38
CA PHE A 154 -11.22 2.99 5.46
C PHE A 154 -11.08 3.66 6.82
N LYS A 155 -12.19 3.85 7.49
CA LYS A 155 -12.17 4.33 8.86
C LYS A 155 -11.58 3.29 9.82
N TYR A 156 -11.78 2.02 9.51
CA TYR A 156 -11.29 0.89 10.27
C TYR A 156 -10.48 -0.03 9.36
N THR A 157 -9.31 -0.44 9.84
CA THR A 157 -8.54 -1.55 9.24
C THR A 157 -8.33 -2.63 10.27
N GLY A 158 -8.07 -3.84 9.83
CA GLY A 158 -7.87 -4.99 10.69
C GLY A 158 -8.58 -6.22 10.16
N GLY A 159 -8.29 -7.38 10.71
CA GLY A 159 -8.86 -8.66 10.31
C GLY A 159 -9.68 -9.30 11.41
N GLY A 160 -10.67 -10.10 11.03
CA GLY A 160 -11.51 -10.89 11.93
C GLY A 160 -11.97 -10.11 13.17
N SER A 161 -13.18 -9.62 13.21
CA SER A 161 -13.70 -8.80 14.32
C SER A 161 -12.82 -7.56 14.66
N LYS A 162 -12.16 -6.98 13.67
CA LYS A 162 -11.34 -5.75 13.80
C LYS A 162 -10.11 -5.90 14.70
N GLY A 163 -9.57 -7.08 14.83
CA GLY A 163 -8.29 -7.32 15.49
C GLY A 163 -7.14 -6.65 14.74
N SER A 164 -6.18 -6.09 15.48
CA SER A 164 -5.04 -5.34 14.91
C SER A 164 -5.45 -4.14 14.05
N ALA A 165 -6.56 -3.51 14.39
CA ALA A 165 -7.12 -2.41 13.65
C ALA A 165 -6.39 -1.08 13.91
N SER A 166 -6.44 -0.20 12.92
CA SER A 166 -6.40 1.25 13.09
C SER A 166 -7.84 1.80 13.05
N ASP A 167 -8.08 2.93 13.72
CA ASP A 167 -9.38 3.59 13.79
C ASP A 167 -9.20 5.10 13.67
N ALA A 168 -9.55 5.64 12.48
CA ALA A 168 -9.50 7.07 12.24
C ALA A 168 -10.63 7.80 12.98
N CYS A 169 -10.33 8.95 13.59
CA CYS A 169 -11.35 9.79 14.21
C CYS A 169 -12.25 10.46 13.15
N ALA A 170 -13.48 10.80 13.56
CA ALA A 170 -14.48 11.40 12.66
C ALA A 170 -14.02 12.73 12.08
N GLU A 171 -13.27 13.52 12.83
CA GLU A 171 -12.72 14.80 12.41
C GLU A 171 -11.75 14.63 11.23
N LEU A 172 -10.80 13.69 11.33
CA LEU A 172 -9.86 13.40 10.25
C LEU A 172 -10.58 12.89 9.00
N VAL A 173 -11.52 11.95 9.15
CA VAL A 173 -12.34 11.47 8.04
C VAL A 173 -13.09 12.62 7.37
N GLY A 174 -13.70 13.50 8.17
CA GLY A 174 -14.44 14.68 7.68
C GLY A 174 -13.55 15.69 6.95
N ASP A 175 -12.31 15.89 7.39
CA ASP A 175 -11.37 16.80 6.74
C ASP A 175 -10.89 16.23 5.40
N ILE A 176 -10.56 14.94 5.35
CA ILE A 176 -10.10 14.28 4.13
C ILE A 176 -11.24 14.20 3.09
N THR A 177 -12.44 13.77 3.49
CA THR A 177 -13.58 13.69 2.56
C THR A 177 -13.94 15.07 2.00
N ARG A 178 -13.91 16.12 2.83
CA ARG A 178 -14.10 17.50 2.36
C ARG A 178 -13.02 17.95 1.38
N MET A 179 -11.78 17.53 1.59
CA MET A 179 -10.68 17.81 0.65
C MET A 179 -10.92 17.13 -0.69
N LEU A 180 -11.33 15.87 -0.69
CA LEU A 180 -11.65 15.11 -1.91
C LEU A 180 -12.85 15.74 -2.66
N ASP A 181 -13.92 16.11 -1.95
CA ASP A 181 -15.09 16.80 -2.51
C ASP A 181 -14.70 18.13 -3.16
N ASN A 182 -13.89 18.94 -2.50
CA ASN A 182 -13.39 20.21 -3.03
C ASN A 182 -12.51 20.02 -4.26
N GLY A 183 -11.76 18.92 -4.32
CA GLY A 183 -10.97 18.51 -5.47
C GLY A 183 -11.77 17.84 -6.60
N SER A 184 -13.08 17.63 -6.40
CA SER A 184 -13.92 16.84 -7.31
C SER A 184 -13.39 15.43 -7.56
N VAL A 185 -12.77 14.85 -6.55
CA VAL A 185 -12.27 13.46 -6.56
C VAL A 185 -13.39 12.54 -6.07
N ALA A 186 -13.74 11.54 -6.89
CA ALA A 186 -14.70 10.54 -6.48
C ALA A 186 -14.12 9.65 -5.36
N TRP A 187 -14.93 9.35 -4.36
CA TRP A 187 -14.52 8.51 -3.24
C TRP A 187 -15.69 7.69 -2.71
N GLN A 188 -15.35 6.62 -2.00
CA GLN A 188 -16.30 5.74 -1.34
C GLN A 188 -15.77 5.33 0.03
N ILE A 189 -16.65 4.95 0.94
CA ILE A 189 -16.29 4.32 2.21
C ILE A 189 -16.53 2.83 2.09
N GLY A 190 -15.62 2.02 2.61
CA GLY A 190 -15.78 0.59 2.61
C GLY A 190 -14.95 -0.12 3.66
N GLU A 191 -15.07 -1.43 3.65
CA GLU A 191 -14.28 -2.34 4.45
C GLU A 191 -13.71 -3.45 3.58
N LEU A 192 -12.56 -3.97 3.95
CA LEU A 192 -11.91 -5.07 3.25
C LEU A 192 -12.59 -6.39 3.59
N GLY A 193 -13.22 -7.01 2.60
CA GLY A 193 -13.86 -8.30 2.73
C GLY A 193 -15.14 -8.29 3.57
N ARG A 194 -15.53 -9.47 4.02
CA ARG A 194 -16.75 -9.66 4.81
C ARG A 194 -16.52 -9.29 6.26
N LEU A 195 -17.40 -8.47 6.81
CA LEU A 195 -17.37 -8.03 8.20
C LEU A 195 -17.24 -9.24 9.16
N ASP A 196 -16.38 -9.11 10.15
CA ASP A 196 -16.05 -10.12 11.16
C ASP A 196 -15.39 -11.42 10.66
N LEU A 197 -15.33 -11.64 9.35
CA LEU A 197 -14.71 -12.84 8.77
C LEU A 197 -13.52 -12.52 7.88
N GLY A 198 -13.56 -11.40 7.20
CA GLY A 198 -12.50 -10.92 6.32
C GLY A 198 -11.64 -9.86 6.98
N GLY A 199 -11.08 -9.02 6.14
CA GLY A 199 -10.26 -7.90 6.55
C GLY A 199 -8.78 -8.16 6.44
N GLY A 200 -8.01 -7.11 6.60
CA GLY A 200 -6.56 -7.08 6.64
C GLY A 200 -6.08 -5.88 7.43
N GLY A 201 -4.87 -5.95 7.94
CA GLY A 201 -4.18 -4.80 8.53
C GLY A 201 -3.32 -4.13 7.47
N THR A 202 -3.05 -2.86 7.68
CA THR A 202 -2.13 -2.06 6.89
C THR A 202 -1.01 -1.53 7.77
N ILE A 203 -0.10 -0.78 7.20
CA ILE A 203 0.94 -0.09 7.98
C ILE A 203 0.36 0.97 8.92
N ALA A 204 -0.88 1.41 8.73
CA ALA A 204 -1.54 2.44 9.53
C ALA A 204 -1.46 2.22 11.04
N LYS A 205 -1.65 0.98 11.50
CA LYS A 205 -1.58 0.67 12.93
C LYS A 205 -0.21 0.99 13.55
N TYR A 206 0.87 0.87 12.79
CA TYR A 206 2.22 1.14 13.30
C TYR A 206 2.47 2.63 13.43
N VAL A 207 1.88 3.43 12.53
CA VAL A 207 1.86 4.90 12.61
C VAL A 207 0.99 5.36 13.77
N ALA A 208 -0.23 4.82 13.89
CA ALA A 208 -1.15 5.12 14.98
C ALA A 208 -0.54 4.81 16.36
N ASN A 209 0.22 3.72 16.48
CA ASN A 209 0.93 3.35 17.70
C ASN A 209 2.03 4.35 18.12
N ARG A 210 2.41 5.28 17.22
CA ARG A 210 3.33 6.40 17.52
C ARG A 210 2.61 7.70 17.89
N GLY A 211 1.28 7.64 18.02
CA GLY A 211 0.46 8.79 18.39
C GLY A 211 0.15 9.75 17.24
N ILE A 212 0.31 9.31 16.01
CA ILE A 212 -0.01 10.08 14.80
C ILE A 212 -1.40 9.63 14.31
N PRO A 213 -2.39 10.52 14.22
CA PRO A 213 -3.66 10.22 13.58
C PRO A 213 -3.45 9.74 12.14
N VAL A 214 -4.08 8.63 11.77
CA VAL A 214 -3.90 8.02 10.46
C VAL A 214 -5.24 7.60 9.87
N LEU A 215 -5.37 7.73 8.55
CA LEU A 215 -6.51 7.27 7.77
C LEU A 215 -5.99 6.44 6.60
N ASP A 216 -6.56 5.25 6.42
CA ASP A 216 -6.29 4.42 5.26
C ASP A 216 -7.11 4.88 4.06
N ILE A 217 -6.45 4.95 2.91
CA ILE A 217 -7.02 5.36 1.63
C ILE A 217 -6.35 4.58 0.51
N GLY A 218 -7.11 4.11 -0.48
CA GLY A 218 -6.50 3.38 -1.59
C GLY A 218 -7.44 2.99 -2.71
N VAL A 219 -6.87 2.43 -3.75
CA VAL A 219 -7.58 2.05 -4.98
C VAL A 219 -8.20 0.66 -4.84
N PRO A 220 -9.50 0.47 -5.21
CA PRO A 220 -10.11 -0.86 -5.29
C PRO A 220 -9.48 -1.71 -6.38
N VAL A 221 -8.96 -2.88 -6.02
CA VAL A 221 -8.31 -3.81 -6.94
C VAL A 221 -9.05 -5.15 -6.99
N LEU A 222 -9.16 -5.71 -8.19
CA LEU A 222 -9.63 -7.08 -8.41
C LEU A 222 -8.43 -8.02 -8.51
N SER A 223 -8.58 -9.22 -7.96
CA SER A 223 -7.53 -10.26 -7.97
C SER A 223 -6.24 -9.82 -7.27
N MET A 224 -6.37 -9.10 -6.15
CA MET A 224 -5.25 -8.72 -5.27
C MET A 224 -4.30 -9.91 -5.03
N HIS A 225 -2.99 -9.66 -5.02
CA HIS A 225 -1.92 -10.66 -4.87
C HIS A 225 -1.82 -11.68 -6.02
N SER A 226 -2.60 -11.56 -7.08
CA SER A 226 -2.47 -12.44 -8.23
C SER A 226 -1.36 -11.97 -9.18
N PRO A 227 -0.86 -12.83 -10.08
CA PRO A 227 0.04 -12.37 -11.11
C PRO A 227 -0.55 -11.32 -12.07
N PHE A 228 -1.87 -11.14 -12.08
CA PHE A 228 -2.56 -10.18 -12.93
C PHE A 228 -3.71 -9.53 -12.16
N GLU A 229 -3.44 -8.40 -11.57
CA GLU A 229 -4.38 -7.58 -10.82
C GLU A 229 -5.06 -6.58 -11.76
N VAL A 230 -6.28 -6.17 -11.44
CA VAL A 230 -7.07 -5.27 -12.29
C VAL A 230 -7.62 -4.12 -11.47
N ILE A 231 -7.40 -2.90 -11.94
CA ILE A 231 -7.95 -1.66 -11.39
C ILE A 231 -8.80 -0.93 -12.43
N HIS A 232 -9.66 -0.06 -11.98
CA HIS A 232 -10.40 0.84 -12.86
C HIS A 232 -9.63 2.16 -13.03
N LYS A 233 -9.62 2.74 -14.23
CA LYS A 233 -8.82 3.95 -14.55
C LYS A 233 -9.31 5.24 -13.89
N THR A 234 -10.47 5.23 -13.28
CA THR A 234 -11.06 6.40 -12.61
C THR A 234 -11.00 6.35 -11.08
N ASP A 235 -10.43 5.28 -10.54
CA ASP A 235 -10.24 5.09 -9.10
C ASP A 235 -8.96 5.71 -8.55
#